data_09797be9167801445a02fdddf66e150b
#
_entry.id   09797be9167801445a02fdddf66e150b
#
_cell.length_a   1.000
_cell.length_b   1.000
_cell.length_c   1.000
_cell.angle_alpha   90.00
_cell.angle_beta   90.00
_cell.angle_gamma   90.00
#
_symmetry.space_group_name_H-M   'P 1'
#
loop_
_entity.id
_entity.type
_entity.pdbx_description
1 polymer ?
#
loop_
_entity_poly.entity_id
_entity_poly.type
_entity_poly.pdbx_seq_one_letter_code
_entity_poly.pdbx_strand_id
1 'polypeptide(L)'
;MLYPTLHQVLARRLGRADAKGAPMSSVIRICCVVTAILCTLGLALATPSAPGAVVYFIGLKDGDTVKSPFVVRFGLSGMGIAPAGVENQPNTGHHHLLINAEIEGDELKQPIPMDENHLHYGKGQTEAVLNLPAGTYTLQLVLGDWTHVPHEPPVQSDRITIKVE
;
A
#
# COMPACT_ATOMS: atom_id res chain seq x y z
N MET A 1 -26.97 20.81 47.06
CA MET A 1 -25.93 21.78 46.68
C MET A 1 -25.18 21.23 45.47
N LEU A 2 -25.44 21.77 44.28
CA LEU A 2 -24.79 21.34 43.05
C LEU A 2 -23.61 22.27 42.78
N TYR A 3 -22.41 21.73 42.73
CA TYR A 3 -21.21 22.45 42.36
C TYR A 3 -21.18 22.66 40.84
N PRO A 4 -20.90 23.86 40.33
CA PRO A 4 -20.78 24.11 38.87
C PRO A 4 -19.54 23.42 38.33
N THR A 5 -19.70 22.83 37.13
CA THR A 5 -18.62 22.14 36.42
C THR A 5 -17.53 23.10 35.94
N LEU A 6 -16.31 22.61 35.81
CA LEU A 6 -15.11 23.36 35.40
C LEU A 6 -15.31 24.21 34.13
N HIS A 7 -16.19 23.77 33.25
CA HIS A 7 -16.54 24.46 32.01
C HIS A 7 -17.27 25.78 32.20
N GLN A 8 -18.07 25.92 33.29
CA GLN A 8 -18.82 27.15 33.58
C GLN A 8 -17.98 28.23 34.27
N VAL A 9 -16.89 27.84 34.90
CA VAL A 9 -15.95 28.78 35.56
C VAL A 9 -15.02 29.44 34.55
N LEU A 10 -14.64 28.71 33.47
CA LEU A 10 -13.75 29.25 32.42
C LEU A 10 -14.45 30.29 31.54
N ALA A 11 -15.76 30.16 31.33
CA ALA A 11 -16.52 31.06 30.46
C ALA A 11 -16.73 32.46 31.05
N ARG A 12 -16.57 32.63 32.38
CA ARG A 12 -16.76 33.94 33.03
C ARG A 12 -15.51 34.82 33.11
N ARG A 13 -14.31 34.28 32.77
CA ARG A 13 -13.03 35.03 32.80
C ARG A 13 -12.60 35.58 31.43
N LEU A 14 -13.26 35.19 30.37
CA LEU A 14 -13.00 35.81 29.06
C LEU A 14 -13.95 37.00 28.88
N GLY A 15 -13.53 38.13 29.42
CA GLY A 15 -14.18 39.40 29.22
C GLY A 15 -14.31 39.69 27.74
N ARG A 16 -15.49 40.19 27.36
CA ARG A 16 -15.87 40.68 26.05
C ARG A 16 -14.83 41.71 25.58
N ALA A 17 -13.85 41.25 24.78
CA ALA A 17 -12.93 42.13 24.07
C ALA A 17 -13.65 42.58 22.78
N ASP A 18 -13.90 43.86 22.69
CA ASP A 18 -14.48 44.50 21.50
C ASP A 18 -13.60 44.20 20.29
N ALA A 19 -14.19 43.57 19.30
CA ALA A 19 -13.56 43.25 18.02
C ALA A 19 -13.47 44.54 17.15
N LYS A 20 -12.55 45.43 17.50
CA LYS A 20 -12.03 46.42 16.55
C LYS A 20 -10.73 45.83 15.96
N GLY A 21 -10.80 45.53 14.66
CA GLY A 21 -9.82 44.85 13.86
C GLY A 21 -8.38 45.34 14.06
N ALA A 22 -7.64 44.67 14.90
CA ALA A 22 -6.20 44.80 14.90
C ALA A 22 -5.65 43.91 13.75
N PRO A 23 -4.75 44.39 12.88
CA PRO A 23 -4.16 43.56 11.85
C PRO A 23 -3.32 42.48 12.55
N MET A 24 -3.62 41.22 12.24
CA MET A 24 -2.80 40.07 12.68
C MET A 24 -1.34 40.38 12.36
N SER A 25 -0.49 40.37 13.39
CA SER A 25 0.94 40.66 13.23
C SER A 25 1.54 39.70 12.18
N SER A 26 2.44 40.21 11.37
CA SER A 26 3.13 39.44 10.32
C SER A 26 3.74 38.14 10.83
N VAL A 27 4.13 38.09 12.08
CA VAL A 27 4.67 36.91 12.75
C VAL A 27 3.63 35.78 12.88
N ILE A 28 2.38 36.07 13.20
CA ILE A 28 1.31 35.07 13.30
C ILE A 28 0.97 34.52 11.90
N ARG A 29 0.97 35.36 10.86
CA ARG A 29 0.72 34.93 9.48
C ARG A 29 1.85 34.04 8.95
N ILE A 30 3.10 34.34 9.27
CA ILE A 30 4.26 33.53 8.90
C ILE A 30 4.23 32.18 9.61
N CYS A 31 3.87 32.14 10.92
CA CYS A 31 3.76 30.89 11.65
C CYS A 31 2.65 29.98 11.07
N CYS A 32 1.48 30.52 10.71
CA CYS A 32 0.41 29.73 10.10
C CYS A 32 0.79 29.18 8.72
N VAL A 33 1.53 29.95 7.91
CA VAL A 33 1.97 29.53 6.57
C VAL A 33 3.06 28.45 6.68
N VAL A 34 4.01 28.60 7.61
CA VAL A 34 5.08 27.59 7.82
C VAL A 34 4.49 26.29 8.37
N THR A 35 3.50 26.34 9.27
CA THR A 35 2.84 25.13 9.78
C THR A 35 2.00 24.43 8.69
N ALA A 36 1.41 25.15 7.76
CA ALA A 36 0.66 24.57 6.64
C ALA A 36 1.57 23.91 5.59
N ILE A 37 2.79 24.42 5.40
CA ILE A 37 3.76 23.86 4.44
C ILE A 37 4.46 22.59 4.97
N LEU A 38 4.58 22.41 6.29
CA LEU A 38 5.17 21.21 6.87
C LEU A 38 4.20 20.01 6.92
N CYS A 39 2.94 20.18 6.57
CA CYS A 39 1.92 19.13 6.65
C CYS A 39 1.72 18.33 5.35
N THR A 40 2.55 18.55 4.32
CA THR A 40 2.35 17.89 3.02
C THR A 40 3.64 17.31 2.47
N LEU A 41 4.12 16.20 2.97
CA LEU A 41 4.97 15.28 2.20
C LEU A 41 5.29 14.04 3.05
N GLY A 42 4.27 13.33 3.43
CA GLY A 42 4.41 11.91 3.73
C GLY A 42 4.47 11.15 2.41
N LEU A 43 5.56 11.29 1.67
CA LEU A 43 5.89 10.33 0.63
C LEU A 43 6.12 9.00 1.36
N ALA A 44 5.23 8.04 1.19
CA ALA A 44 5.51 6.68 1.56
C ALA A 44 6.71 6.25 0.71
N LEU A 45 7.91 6.26 1.29
CA LEU A 45 9.08 5.73 0.63
C LEU A 45 8.92 4.21 0.60
N ALA A 46 8.97 3.65 -0.60
CA ALA A 46 9.02 2.21 -0.78
C ALA A 46 10.14 1.61 0.08
N THR A 47 9.88 0.48 0.73
CA THR A 47 10.91 -0.19 1.53
C THR A 47 11.94 -0.86 0.61
N PRO A 48 13.25 -0.85 0.99
CA PRO A 48 14.27 -1.52 0.19
C PRO A 48 14.00 -3.02 0.07
N SER A 49 14.23 -3.60 -1.12
CA SER A 49 14.29 -5.05 -1.29
C SER A 49 15.68 -5.59 -0.93
N ALA A 50 15.73 -6.86 -0.50
CA ALA A 50 17.01 -7.53 -0.31
C ALA A 50 17.69 -7.76 -1.66
N PRO A 51 19.03 -7.59 -1.76
CA PRO A 51 19.76 -7.90 -2.99
C PRO A 51 19.53 -9.33 -3.47
N GLY A 52 19.14 -9.50 -4.74
CA GLY A 52 18.88 -10.80 -5.33
C GLY A 52 17.54 -11.43 -4.91
N ALA A 53 16.64 -10.66 -4.32
CA ALA A 53 15.27 -11.12 -4.06
C ALA A 53 14.54 -11.45 -5.36
N VAL A 54 13.85 -12.59 -5.39
CA VAL A 54 13.10 -13.07 -6.56
C VAL A 54 11.76 -13.60 -6.13
N VAL A 55 10.69 -13.15 -6.79
CA VAL A 55 9.37 -13.75 -6.72
C VAL A 55 9.09 -14.52 -8.02
N TYR A 56 8.42 -15.66 -7.95
CA TYR A 56 8.21 -16.54 -9.10
C TYR A 56 7.00 -17.45 -8.95
N PHE A 57 6.48 -17.97 -10.06
CA PHE A 57 5.43 -19.00 -10.05
C PHE A 57 6.02 -20.37 -9.80
N ILE A 58 5.41 -21.16 -8.92
CA ILE A 58 5.80 -22.55 -8.67
C ILE A 58 4.91 -23.46 -9.52
N GLY A 59 5.54 -24.14 -10.49
CA GLY A 59 4.90 -25.15 -11.33
C GLY A 59 4.12 -24.60 -12.53
N LEU A 60 3.69 -23.35 -12.51
CA LEU A 60 3.00 -22.67 -13.62
C LEU A 60 4.02 -21.93 -14.50
N LYS A 61 3.91 -22.05 -15.81
CA LYS A 61 4.88 -21.50 -16.79
C LYS A 61 4.18 -20.75 -17.91
N ASP A 62 4.96 -19.96 -18.60
CA ASP A 62 4.51 -19.31 -19.84
C ASP A 62 4.07 -20.33 -20.88
N GLY A 63 2.93 -20.09 -21.53
CA GLY A 63 2.31 -20.97 -22.52
C GLY A 63 1.49 -22.13 -21.95
N ASP A 64 1.41 -22.30 -20.63
CA ASP A 64 0.63 -23.39 -20.03
C ASP A 64 -0.87 -23.28 -20.33
N THR A 65 -1.52 -24.46 -20.47
CA THR A 65 -2.97 -24.57 -20.51
C THR A 65 -3.45 -25.22 -19.22
N VAL A 66 -4.41 -24.59 -18.56
CA VAL A 66 -4.97 -25.03 -17.28
C VAL A 66 -6.49 -25.14 -17.35
N LYS A 67 -7.06 -25.98 -16.51
CA LYS A 67 -8.53 -26.09 -16.35
C LYS A 67 -8.98 -25.33 -15.11
N SER A 68 -10.00 -24.49 -15.26
CA SER A 68 -10.60 -23.73 -14.15
C SER A 68 -11.50 -24.64 -13.29
N PRO A 69 -11.49 -24.52 -11.94
CA PRO A 69 -10.54 -23.74 -11.16
C PRO A 69 -9.16 -24.39 -11.05
N PHE A 70 -8.11 -23.57 -10.87
CA PHE A 70 -6.73 -24.06 -10.73
C PHE A 70 -5.99 -23.37 -9.59
N VAL A 71 -4.95 -24.03 -9.06
CA VAL A 71 -4.12 -23.50 -7.99
C VAL A 71 -2.91 -22.78 -8.60
N VAL A 72 -2.68 -21.54 -8.16
CA VAL A 72 -1.44 -20.81 -8.43
C VAL A 72 -0.64 -20.75 -7.14
N ARG A 73 0.64 -21.14 -7.21
CA ARG A 73 1.57 -21.08 -6.07
C ARG A 73 2.64 -20.04 -6.29
N PHE A 74 2.94 -19.30 -5.23
CA PHE A 74 3.86 -18.17 -5.22
C PHE A 74 5.15 -18.55 -4.51
N GLY A 75 6.27 -18.43 -5.21
CA GLY A 75 7.61 -18.60 -4.65
C GLY A 75 8.24 -17.25 -4.35
N LEU A 76 9.03 -17.20 -3.27
CA LEU A 76 9.85 -16.06 -2.90
C LEU A 76 11.21 -16.57 -2.42
N SER A 77 12.27 -15.91 -2.88
CA SER A 77 13.65 -16.17 -2.45
C SER A 77 14.32 -14.85 -2.08
N GLY A 78 15.20 -14.89 -1.09
CA GLY A 78 15.97 -13.72 -0.63
C GLY A 78 15.21 -12.79 0.33
N MET A 79 13.90 -12.93 0.46
CA MET A 79 13.06 -12.21 1.41
C MET A 79 12.07 -13.14 2.10
N GLY A 80 11.43 -12.65 3.14
CA GLY A 80 10.38 -13.36 3.88
C GLY A 80 8.97 -12.86 3.54
N ILE A 81 7.97 -13.67 3.89
CA ILE A 81 6.57 -13.27 3.82
C ILE A 81 6.14 -12.70 5.17
N ALA A 82 5.54 -11.51 5.15
CA ALA A 82 4.87 -10.92 6.29
C ALA A 82 3.48 -10.43 5.87
N PRO A 83 2.47 -10.50 6.75
CA PRO A 83 1.17 -9.92 6.48
C PRO A 83 1.24 -8.40 6.25
N ALA A 84 0.32 -7.88 5.44
CA ALA A 84 0.15 -6.44 5.25
C ALA A 84 -0.10 -5.73 6.59
N GLY A 85 0.42 -4.50 6.75
CA GLY A 85 0.28 -3.72 7.97
C GLY A 85 1.19 -4.12 9.13
N VAL A 86 2.04 -5.14 8.97
CA VAL A 86 3.08 -5.49 9.96
C VAL A 86 4.31 -4.62 9.72
N GLU A 87 4.40 -3.55 10.51
CA GLU A 87 5.48 -2.56 10.38
C GLU A 87 6.87 -3.12 10.76
N ASN A 88 7.90 -2.49 10.18
CA ASN A 88 9.31 -2.67 10.57
C ASN A 88 9.83 -4.12 10.53
N GLN A 89 9.32 -4.92 9.61
CA GLN A 89 9.92 -6.23 9.31
C GLN A 89 10.81 -6.10 8.07
N PRO A 90 12.12 -5.84 8.23
CA PRO A 90 13.01 -5.65 7.09
C PRO A 90 13.09 -6.92 6.24
N ASN A 91 13.24 -6.75 4.93
CA ASN A 91 13.30 -7.83 3.95
C ASN A 91 12.07 -8.74 3.99
N THR A 92 10.89 -8.18 4.21
CA THR A 92 9.63 -8.93 4.15
C THR A 92 8.59 -8.18 3.33
N GLY A 93 7.66 -8.93 2.75
CA GLY A 93 6.53 -8.39 2.01
C GLY A 93 5.42 -9.41 1.86
N HIS A 94 4.40 -9.08 1.09
CA HIS A 94 3.29 -9.98 0.77
C HIS A 94 3.02 -9.98 -0.73
N HIS A 95 2.44 -11.08 -1.20
CA HIS A 95 2.21 -11.26 -2.63
C HIS A 95 1.01 -10.46 -3.13
N HIS A 96 1.17 -9.89 -4.32
CA HIS A 96 0.11 -9.46 -5.20
C HIS A 96 0.19 -10.25 -6.50
N LEU A 97 -0.96 -10.59 -7.09
CA LEU A 97 -1.06 -11.24 -8.40
C LEU A 97 -1.80 -10.31 -9.35
N LEU A 98 -1.12 -9.93 -10.41
CA LEU A 98 -1.69 -9.14 -11.49
C LEU A 98 -2.26 -10.09 -12.56
N ILE A 99 -3.49 -9.83 -12.99
CA ILE A 99 -4.18 -10.59 -14.05
C ILE A 99 -4.54 -9.60 -15.16
N ASN A 100 -3.95 -9.75 -16.35
CA ASN A 100 -4.11 -8.81 -17.47
C ASN A 100 -3.81 -7.35 -17.10
N ALA A 101 -2.91 -7.14 -16.15
CA ALA A 101 -2.49 -5.83 -15.66
C ALA A 101 -0.96 -5.75 -15.58
N GLU A 102 -0.47 -4.54 -15.55
CA GLU A 102 0.95 -4.19 -15.39
C GLU A 102 1.08 -3.09 -14.34
N ILE A 103 2.22 -3.04 -13.66
CA ILE A 103 2.61 -1.93 -12.78
C ILE A 103 4.03 -1.54 -13.19
N GLU A 104 4.20 -0.31 -13.69
CA GLU A 104 5.47 0.19 -14.22
C GLU A 104 5.69 1.68 -13.89
N GLY A 105 6.91 2.13 -14.03
CA GLY A 105 7.27 3.55 -13.89
C GLY A 105 6.86 4.14 -12.54
N ASP A 106 6.05 5.19 -12.55
CA ASP A 106 5.61 5.87 -11.32
C ASP A 106 4.56 5.09 -10.52
N GLU A 107 3.90 4.11 -11.11
CA GLU A 107 2.96 3.22 -10.40
C GLU A 107 3.70 2.34 -9.38
N LEU A 108 4.97 1.99 -9.64
CA LEU A 108 5.83 1.27 -8.70
C LEU A 108 6.10 2.03 -7.40
N LYS A 109 5.81 3.32 -7.35
CA LYS A 109 5.98 4.19 -6.17
C LYS A 109 4.66 4.42 -5.42
N GLN A 110 3.60 3.76 -5.83
CA GLN A 110 2.26 3.90 -5.27
C GLN A 110 1.78 2.57 -4.70
N PRO A 111 0.85 2.58 -3.75
CA PRO A 111 0.20 1.36 -3.31
C PRO A 111 -0.45 0.62 -4.47
N ILE A 112 -0.17 -0.68 -4.58
CA ILE A 112 -0.77 -1.55 -5.60
C ILE A 112 -2.30 -1.50 -5.44
N PRO A 113 -3.06 -1.25 -6.51
CA PRO A 113 -4.52 -1.29 -6.47
C PRO A 113 -5.06 -2.62 -5.94
N MET A 114 -6.28 -2.63 -5.44
CA MET A 114 -7.00 -3.86 -5.05
C MET A 114 -8.32 -3.92 -5.81
N ASP A 115 -8.32 -4.68 -6.89
CA ASP A 115 -9.46 -4.88 -7.76
C ASP A 115 -9.42 -6.27 -8.40
N GLU A 116 -10.26 -6.52 -9.41
CA GLU A 116 -10.33 -7.82 -10.10
C GLU A 116 -9.07 -8.20 -10.88
N ASN A 117 -8.22 -7.21 -11.23
CA ASN A 117 -6.97 -7.40 -11.96
C ASN A 117 -5.73 -7.37 -11.04
N HIS A 118 -5.88 -6.90 -9.80
CA HIS A 118 -4.81 -6.74 -8.80
C HIS A 118 -5.20 -7.46 -7.51
N LEU A 119 -4.98 -8.78 -7.49
CA LEU A 119 -5.36 -9.61 -6.34
C LEU A 119 -4.35 -9.48 -5.21
N HIS A 120 -4.85 -9.22 -4.00
CA HIS A 120 -4.06 -8.95 -2.81
C HIS A 120 -4.05 -10.14 -1.84
N TYR A 121 -2.87 -10.61 -1.46
CA TYR A 121 -2.65 -11.75 -0.56
C TYR A 121 -2.03 -11.30 0.78
N GLY A 122 -2.60 -10.27 1.38
CA GLY A 122 -2.08 -9.56 2.55
C GLY A 122 -2.12 -10.32 3.88
N LYS A 123 -2.57 -11.57 3.91
CA LYS A 123 -2.48 -12.43 5.11
C LYS A 123 -1.27 -13.36 5.09
N GLY A 124 -0.35 -13.18 4.13
CA GLY A 124 0.82 -14.02 3.97
C GLY A 124 0.56 -15.32 3.20
N GLN A 125 -0.50 -15.36 2.39
CA GLN A 125 -0.78 -16.51 1.53
C GLN A 125 0.33 -16.70 0.50
N THR A 126 0.69 -17.95 0.24
CA THR A 126 1.67 -18.35 -0.77
C THR A 126 1.05 -19.17 -1.91
N GLU A 127 -0.26 -19.32 -1.89
CA GLU A 127 -1.04 -19.94 -2.97
C GLU A 127 -2.46 -19.38 -3.01
N ALA A 128 -3.10 -19.51 -4.17
CA ALA A 128 -4.49 -19.15 -4.38
C ALA A 128 -5.17 -20.10 -5.36
N VAL A 129 -6.48 -20.24 -5.22
CA VAL A 129 -7.33 -20.87 -6.23
C VAL A 129 -7.91 -19.78 -7.12
N LEU A 130 -7.63 -19.85 -8.42
CA LEU A 130 -8.22 -18.95 -9.41
C LEU A 130 -9.39 -19.67 -10.11
N ASN A 131 -10.51 -18.95 -10.23
CA ASN A 131 -11.67 -19.38 -10.99
C ASN A 131 -11.92 -18.37 -12.10
N LEU A 132 -11.21 -18.55 -13.21
CA LEU A 132 -11.27 -17.68 -14.37
C LEU A 132 -12.11 -18.35 -15.49
N PRO A 133 -12.92 -17.59 -16.23
CA PRO A 133 -13.55 -18.09 -17.45
C PRO A 133 -12.53 -18.61 -18.46
N ALA A 134 -12.97 -19.44 -19.41
CA ALA A 134 -12.12 -19.87 -20.51
C ALA A 134 -11.61 -18.64 -21.29
N GLY A 135 -10.29 -18.59 -21.54
CA GLY A 135 -9.65 -17.41 -22.16
C GLY A 135 -8.13 -17.45 -22.05
N THR A 136 -7.50 -16.40 -22.55
CA THR A 136 -6.05 -16.19 -22.44
C THR A 136 -5.80 -15.07 -21.43
N TYR A 137 -4.88 -15.30 -20.50
CA TYR A 137 -4.58 -14.38 -19.41
C TYR A 137 -3.07 -14.17 -19.28
N THR A 138 -2.66 -12.94 -18.99
CA THR A 138 -1.32 -12.67 -18.51
C THR A 138 -1.33 -12.67 -16.98
N LEU A 139 -0.32 -13.25 -16.37
CA LEU A 139 -0.14 -13.29 -14.91
C LEU A 139 1.24 -12.76 -14.55
N GLN A 140 1.32 -11.95 -13.49
CA GLN A 140 2.58 -11.47 -12.92
C GLN A 140 2.47 -11.40 -11.40
N LEU A 141 3.53 -11.78 -10.68
CA LEU A 141 3.64 -11.59 -9.24
C LEU A 141 4.41 -10.32 -8.93
N VAL A 142 3.94 -9.59 -7.92
CA VAL A 142 4.63 -8.42 -7.35
C VAL A 142 4.66 -8.58 -5.84
N LEU A 143 5.81 -8.30 -5.22
CA LEU A 143 5.92 -8.26 -3.76
C LEU A 143 5.69 -6.82 -3.28
N GLY A 144 4.61 -6.61 -2.54
CA GLY A 144 4.30 -5.35 -1.86
C GLY A 144 4.85 -5.33 -0.45
N ASP A 145 5.27 -4.16 0.01
CA ASP A 145 5.66 -3.93 1.40
C ASP A 145 4.44 -3.84 2.33
N TRP A 146 4.65 -3.57 3.61
CA TRP A 146 3.60 -3.48 4.62
C TRP A 146 2.54 -2.40 4.33
N THR A 147 2.85 -1.42 3.45
CA THR A 147 1.93 -0.37 2.97
C THR A 147 1.36 -0.65 1.57
N HIS A 148 1.63 -1.84 1.00
CA HIS A 148 1.25 -2.26 -0.35
C HIS A 148 2.03 -1.60 -1.48
N VAL A 149 3.08 -0.84 -1.18
CA VAL A 149 3.95 -0.26 -2.19
C VAL A 149 4.96 -1.31 -2.64
N PRO A 150 5.22 -1.50 -3.95
CA PRO A 150 6.31 -2.34 -4.42
C PRO A 150 7.65 -1.93 -3.79
N HIS A 151 8.50 -2.90 -3.47
CA HIS A 151 9.85 -2.63 -2.93
C HIS A 151 10.72 -1.86 -3.95
N GLU A 152 11.80 -1.21 -3.46
CA GLU A 152 12.81 -0.55 -4.30
C GLU A 152 14.19 -1.20 -4.10
N PRO A 153 14.78 -1.81 -5.15
CA PRO A 153 14.19 -2.11 -6.46
C PRO A 153 13.00 -3.06 -6.38
N PRO A 154 12.07 -3.00 -7.37
CA PRO A 154 10.86 -3.81 -7.34
C PRO A 154 11.17 -5.30 -7.45
N VAL A 155 10.46 -6.11 -6.67
CA VAL A 155 10.53 -7.57 -6.70
C VAL A 155 9.31 -8.08 -7.47
N GLN A 156 9.51 -8.31 -8.77
CA GLN A 156 8.48 -8.75 -9.71
C GLN A 156 8.91 -10.04 -10.40
N SER A 157 7.94 -10.92 -10.71
CA SER A 157 8.21 -12.09 -11.54
C SER A 157 8.25 -11.72 -13.02
N ASP A 158 8.77 -12.63 -13.83
CA ASP A 158 8.44 -12.63 -15.25
C ASP A 158 6.93 -12.65 -15.42
N ARG A 159 6.45 -12.00 -16.47
CA ARG A 159 5.07 -12.10 -16.91
C ARG A 159 4.91 -13.38 -17.71
N ILE A 160 3.93 -14.19 -17.38
CA ILE A 160 3.58 -15.40 -18.09
C ILE A 160 2.20 -15.26 -18.72
N THR A 161 1.99 -15.89 -19.87
CA THR A 161 0.70 -16.00 -20.54
C THR A 161 0.20 -17.43 -20.41
N ILE A 162 -1.04 -17.59 -19.96
CA ILE A 162 -1.67 -18.90 -19.83
C ILE A 162 -2.98 -18.96 -20.60
N LYS A 163 -3.40 -20.16 -20.97
CA LYS A 163 -4.72 -20.44 -21.52
C LYS A 163 -5.56 -21.19 -20.48
N VAL A 164 -6.75 -20.70 -20.20
CA VAL A 164 -7.75 -21.33 -19.32
C VAL A 164 -8.82 -22.00 -20.17
N GLU A 165 -9.17 -23.27 -19.84
CA GLU A 165 -10.21 -24.10 -20.49
C GLU A 165 -11.31 -24.50 -19.51
#